data_e3bf51062bfd70fe0659ce1a2a5e49bf
#
_entry.id   e3bf51062bfd70fe0659ce1a2a5e49bf
#
_cell.length_a   1.000
_cell.length_b   1.000
_cell.length_c   1.000
_cell.angle_alpha   90.00
_cell.angle_beta   90.00
_cell.angle_gamma   90.00
#
_symmetry.space_group_name_H-M   'P 1'
#
loop_
_entity.id
_entity.type
_entity.pdbx_description
1 polymer ?
#
loop_
_entity_poly.entity_id
_entity_poly.type
_entity_poly.pdbx_seq_one_letter_code
_entity_poly.pdbx_strand_id
1 'polypeptide(L)'
;MYKEYLAKLGYSEEQIEKITSSLLIKDSLEETSMLTTQATWAVLTSLGLTKEEIIKITVDTPNLLCISAGKFLEKYNCLMELGHTEEETISILKRTPRTFTLGKDKLKERFNFYLSKGYTKEELLKMLNSEPVLYSLSEENFLDKEKFLNEYGFSAEEIKKMSKTAPAIYGLSKDNMKQKISYLEELGISPDKVHKMLVLLPSIFGFKIETLNEKINNIESLGFTRQNVVAIISRAQALFSINFEGIKSRFNEYIALGYTQEELVIMIKRSPTMLTITSDKAKSTYNLLSELGYSKEAIHKITKTVPMIYTYSPENIRTKIKELESLGLTREEVLKITTSAPTLYTLKKSTIDEKIKVFKKSGYSDEDITSIIKLFPAMLGLKTENIERRINKLGELGYNDEDVHTIIRTLPSIIGYSEKSLAEKFELLNDLKLSCLIIENPHVLMVSPELVYARYCFLKERDLLCDKEAHKQVFTSAKRFESKYKVTKEQLLKDHKYSEYKDNKSSGQK
;
A
#
# COMPACT_ATOMS: atom_id res chain seq x y z
N MET A 1 41.04 43.80 -22.94
CA MET A 1 42.05 42.97 -22.20
C MET A 1 41.36 41.79 -21.47
N TYR A 2 40.41 42.03 -20.55
CA TYR A 2 39.76 40.92 -19.81
C TYR A 2 38.95 39.98 -20.69
N LYS A 3 38.20 40.52 -21.69
CA LYS A 3 37.44 39.71 -22.67
C LYS A 3 38.34 38.77 -23.49
N GLU A 4 39.48 39.27 -23.94
CA GLU A 4 40.45 38.47 -24.70
C GLU A 4 41.08 37.37 -23.83
N TYR A 5 41.26 37.66 -22.54
CA TYR A 5 41.74 36.66 -21.59
C TYR A 5 40.74 35.53 -21.40
N LEU A 6 39.44 35.84 -21.23
CA LEU A 6 38.40 34.83 -21.17
C LEU A 6 38.31 33.99 -22.47
N ALA A 7 38.49 34.63 -23.64
CA ALA A 7 38.56 33.91 -24.90
C ALA A 7 39.72 32.91 -24.95
N LYS A 8 40.91 33.28 -24.42
CA LYS A 8 42.07 32.37 -24.31
C LYS A 8 41.77 31.18 -23.37
N LEU A 9 40.94 31.37 -22.33
CA LEU A 9 40.50 30.30 -21.44
C LEU A 9 39.45 29.38 -22.11
N GLY A 10 38.90 29.79 -23.29
CA GLY A 10 38.01 29.00 -24.10
C GLY A 10 36.53 29.29 -23.92
N TYR A 11 36.16 30.45 -23.34
CA TYR A 11 34.76 30.90 -23.33
C TYR A 11 34.35 31.38 -24.72
N SER A 12 33.08 31.11 -25.11
CA SER A 12 32.49 31.67 -26.32
C SER A 12 32.17 33.16 -26.16
N GLU A 13 31.96 33.87 -27.29
CA GLU A 13 31.60 35.29 -27.26
C GLU A 13 30.34 35.55 -26.44
N GLU A 14 29.30 34.73 -26.57
CA GLU A 14 28.07 34.83 -25.80
C GLU A 14 28.32 34.64 -24.28
N GLN A 15 29.17 33.68 -23.92
CA GLN A 15 29.56 33.43 -22.54
C GLN A 15 30.36 34.59 -21.94
N ILE A 16 31.28 35.15 -22.70
CA ILE A 16 32.08 36.33 -22.32
C ILE A 16 31.16 37.53 -22.09
N GLU A 17 30.21 37.79 -22.98
CA GLU A 17 29.25 38.87 -22.82
C GLU A 17 28.38 38.70 -21.55
N LYS A 18 27.87 37.49 -21.32
CA LYS A 18 27.12 37.15 -20.09
C LYS A 18 27.95 37.40 -18.83
N ILE A 19 29.22 36.96 -18.78
CA ILE A 19 30.11 37.15 -17.65
C ILE A 19 30.39 38.63 -17.45
N THR A 20 30.83 39.36 -18.46
CA THR A 20 31.23 40.76 -18.36
C THR A 20 30.06 41.69 -18.04
N SER A 21 28.89 41.46 -18.58
CA SER A 21 27.67 42.20 -18.25
C SER A 21 27.23 41.94 -16.76
N SER A 22 27.41 40.74 -16.27
CA SER A 22 27.08 40.37 -14.86
C SER A 22 28.08 40.98 -13.86
N LEU A 23 29.38 41.04 -14.20
CA LEU A 23 30.41 41.48 -13.28
C LEU A 23 30.61 43.00 -13.23
N LEU A 24 30.15 43.76 -14.25
CA LEU A 24 30.28 45.21 -14.37
C LEU A 24 31.72 45.68 -14.07
N ILE A 25 32.73 44.99 -14.66
CA ILE A 25 34.15 45.25 -14.39
C ILE A 25 34.51 46.60 -15.02
N LYS A 26 35.05 47.52 -14.20
CA LYS A 26 35.58 48.80 -14.64
C LYS A 26 36.94 48.61 -15.31
N ASP A 27 37.25 49.38 -16.34
CA ASP A 27 38.52 49.30 -17.09
C ASP A 27 39.75 49.41 -16.18
N SER A 28 39.67 50.23 -15.12
CA SER A 28 40.74 50.39 -14.14
C SER A 28 41.02 49.15 -13.24
N LEU A 29 40.18 48.13 -13.27
CA LEU A 29 40.27 46.91 -12.48
C LEU A 29 40.46 45.64 -13.33
N GLU A 30 40.60 45.77 -14.66
CA GLU A 30 40.70 44.60 -15.54
C GLU A 30 41.90 43.71 -15.23
N GLU A 31 43.08 44.28 -14.95
CA GLU A 31 44.30 43.52 -14.61
C GLU A 31 44.13 42.73 -13.30
N THR A 32 43.58 43.36 -12.25
CA THR A 32 43.27 42.70 -10.99
C THR A 32 42.27 41.60 -11.15
N SER A 33 41.28 41.82 -11.99
CA SER A 33 40.24 40.80 -12.32
C SER A 33 40.83 39.61 -13.07
N MET A 34 41.80 39.87 -14.00
CA MET A 34 42.50 38.79 -14.71
C MET A 34 43.32 37.93 -13.77
N LEU A 35 44.12 38.54 -12.87
CA LEU A 35 44.95 37.82 -11.87
C LEU A 35 44.07 36.98 -10.92
N THR A 36 42.94 37.55 -10.48
CA THR A 36 42.01 36.84 -9.58
C THR A 36 41.39 35.67 -10.33
N THR A 37 40.91 35.86 -11.57
CA THR A 37 40.36 34.79 -12.41
C THR A 37 41.38 33.70 -12.67
N GLN A 38 42.64 34.04 -12.96
CA GLN A 38 43.70 33.06 -13.16
C GLN A 38 43.95 32.22 -11.93
N ALA A 39 44.03 32.84 -10.75
CA ALA A 39 44.22 32.13 -9.49
C ALA A 39 43.06 31.22 -9.14
N THR A 40 41.81 31.68 -9.32
CA THR A 40 40.61 30.90 -9.10
C THR A 40 40.49 29.72 -10.08
N TRP A 41 40.82 29.97 -11.37
CA TRP A 41 40.85 28.90 -12.35
C TRP A 41 41.85 27.79 -11.99
N ALA A 42 43.06 28.16 -11.57
CA ALA A 42 44.09 27.22 -11.13
C ALA A 42 43.61 26.37 -9.94
N VAL A 43 42.94 26.97 -8.94
CA VAL A 43 42.35 26.25 -7.82
C VAL A 43 41.27 25.27 -8.32
N LEU A 44 40.34 25.68 -9.17
CA LEU A 44 39.29 24.81 -9.71
C LEU A 44 39.90 23.63 -10.48
N THR A 45 40.95 23.86 -11.25
CA THR A 45 41.68 22.80 -11.95
C THR A 45 42.36 21.84 -10.97
N SER A 46 42.99 22.37 -9.90
CA SER A 46 43.65 21.53 -8.88
C SER A 46 42.65 20.66 -8.09
N LEU A 47 41.38 21.08 -8.01
CA LEU A 47 40.29 20.29 -7.44
C LEU A 47 39.73 19.24 -8.41
N GLY A 48 40.34 19.04 -9.58
CA GLY A 48 39.98 18.03 -10.54
C GLY A 48 38.79 18.37 -11.48
N LEU A 49 38.39 19.66 -11.53
CA LEU A 49 37.35 20.06 -12.49
C LEU A 49 37.93 20.14 -13.91
N THR A 50 37.17 19.67 -14.88
CA THR A 50 37.52 19.82 -16.29
C THR A 50 37.29 21.28 -16.76
N LYS A 51 37.92 21.64 -17.88
CA LYS A 51 37.74 22.96 -18.49
C LYS A 51 36.26 23.27 -18.74
N GLU A 52 35.51 22.32 -19.27
CA GLU A 52 34.08 22.44 -19.58
C GLU A 52 33.26 22.65 -18.31
N GLU A 53 33.58 21.94 -17.23
CA GLU A 53 32.94 22.10 -15.93
C GLU A 53 33.19 23.47 -15.32
N ILE A 54 34.45 23.97 -15.40
CA ILE A 54 34.82 25.30 -14.93
C ILE A 54 34.08 26.39 -15.71
N ILE A 55 34.05 26.29 -17.04
CA ILE A 55 33.29 27.22 -17.89
C ILE A 55 31.82 27.21 -17.48
N LYS A 56 31.20 26.03 -17.32
CA LYS A 56 29.79 25.89 -16.93
C LYS A 56 29.49 26.60 -15.63
N ILE A 57 30.21 26.28 -14.54
CA ILE A 57 29.93 26.85 -13.21
C ILE A 57 30.18 28.36 -13.13
N THR A 58 31.16 28.87 -13.89
CA THR A 58 31.49 30.31 -13.93
C THR A 58 30.59 31.12 -14.84
N VAL A 59 30.01 30.53 -15.87
CA VAL A 59 28.95 31.15 -16.68
C VAL A 59 27.64 31.20 -15.88
N ASP A 60 27.35 30.18 -15.07
CA ASP A 60 26.17 30.16 -14.21
C ASP A 60 26.32 31.09 -12.99
N THR A 61 27.55 31.26 -12.49
CA THR A 61 27.86 32.13 -11.34
C THR A 61 29.15 32.94 -11.60
N PRO A 62 29.07 34.01 -12.41
CA PRO A 62 30.24 34.79 -12.78
C PRO A 62 31.04 35.35 -11.61
N ASN A 63 30.38 35.66 -10.50
CA ASN A 63 31.01 36.17 -9.28
C ASN A 63 32.07 35.22 -8.70
N LEU A 64 32.10 33.93 -9.06
CA LEU A 64 33.17 33.01 -8.67
C LEU A 64 34.55 33.49 -9.21
N LEU A 65 34.59 34.07 -10.38
CA LEU A 65 35.83 34.57 -10.97
C LEU A 65 36.41 35.79 -10.25
N CYS A 66 35.63 36.46 -9.40
CA CYS A 66 36.00 37.59 -8.60
C CYS A 66 36.41 37.22 -7.15
N ILE A 67 36.32 35.93 -6.81
CA ILE A 67 36.69 35.45 -5.47
C ILE A 67 38.19 35.08 -5.49
N SER A 68 39.01 35.66 -4.57
CA SER A 68 40.41 35.26 -4.49
C SER A 68 40.53 33.77 -4.14
N ALA A 69 41.58 33.13 -4.66
CA ALA A 69 41.87 31.71 -4.43
C ALA A 69 41.86 31.34 -2.94
N GLY A 70 42.46 32.19 -2.08
CA GLY A 70 42.44 31.97 -0.63
C GLY A 70 41.05 31.97 -0.03
N LYS A 71 40.21 32.95 -0.38
CA LYS A 71 38.79 32.99 0.06
C LYS A 71 37.97 31.84 -0.50
N PHE A 72 38.27 31.36 -1.70
CA PHE A 72 37.60 30.19 -2.26
C PHE A 72 37.94 28.92 -1.47
N LEU A 73 39.25 28.68 -1.20
CA LEU A 73 39.71 27.53 -0.41
C LEU A 73 39.21 27.60 1.04
N GLU A 74 39.10 28.79 1.63
CA GLU A 74 38.52 28.96 2.97
C GLU A 74 37.07 28.44 3.02
N LYS A 75 36.26 28.70 2.00
CA LYS A 75 34.89 28.21 1.93
C LYS A 75 34.81 26.70 1.62
N TYR A 76 35.71 26.24 0.77
CA TYR A 76 35.87 24.82 0.48
C TYR A 76 36.17 24.03 1.75
N ASN A 77 37.20 24.46 2.49
CA ASN A 77 37.58 23.84 3.75
C ASN A 77 36.48 23.97 4.83
N CYS A 78 35.72 25.07 4.83
CA CYS A 78 34.58 25.23 5.73
C CYS A 78 33.51 24.17 5.51
N LEU A 79 33.18 23.81 4.27
CA LEU A 79 32.23 22.73 3.99
C LEU A 79 32.80 21.39 4.49
N MET A 80 34.10 21.15 4.31
CA MET A 80 34.75 19.94 4.85
C MET A 80 34.71 19.92 6.40
N GLU A 81 34.96 21.05 7.07
CA GLU A 81 34.85 21.20 8.54
C GLU A 81 33.40 20.91 9.03
N LEU A 82 32.39 21.28 8.26
CA LEU A 82 30.99 21.00 8.57
C LEU A 82 30.66 19.51 8.46
N GLY A 83 31.48 18.74 7.73
CA GLY A 83 31.38 17.29 7.65
C GLY A 83 31.10 16.74 6.25
N HIS A 84 31.08 17.57 5.20
CA HIS A 84 31.04 17.08 3.82
C HIS A 84 32.37 16.41 3.45
N THR A 85 32.28 15.37 2.61
CA THR A 85 33.50 14.80 1.99
C THR A 85 34.01 15.72 0.87
N GLU A 86 35.20 15.44 0.37
CA GLU A 86 35.76 16.14 -0.78
C GLU A 86 34.86 15.98 -2.01
N GLU A 87 34.42 14.76 -2.31
CA GLU A 87 33.52 14.47 -3.41
C GLU A 87 32.17 15.21 -3.30
N GLU A 88 31.60 15.24 -2.09
CA GLU A 88 30.36 15.97 -1.81
C GLU A 88 30.54 17.47 -1.98
N THR A 89 31.67 18.04 -1.51
CA THR A 89 31.98 19.45 -1.64
C THR A 89 32.18 19.88 -3.11
N ILE A 90 32.83 19.05 -3.92
CA ILE A 90 32.95 19.23 -5.36
C ILE A 90 31.57 19.11 -6.04
N SER A 91 30.75 18.15 -5.61
CA SER A 91 29.37 18.01 -6.12
C SER A 91 28.52 19.24 -5.82
N ILE A 92 28.62 19.81 -4.60
CA ILE A 92 27.96 21.07 -4.21
C ILE A 92 28.42 22.21 -5.13
N LEU A 93 29.71 22.33 -5.38
CA LEU A 93 30.29 23.35 -6.26
C LEU A 93 29.72 23.23 -7.69
N LYS A 94 29.67 22.02 -8.25
CA LYS A 94 29.19 21.77 -9.61
C LYS A 94 27.68 22.03 -9.76
N ARG A 95 26.90 21.70 -8.73
CA ARG A 95 25.42 21.80 -8.77
C ARG A 95 24.90 23.17 -8.35
N THR A 96 25.55 23.80 -7.36
CA THR A 96 25.12 25.08 -6.78
C THR A 96 26.33 25.97 -6.51
N PRO A 97 27.01 26.45 -7.57
CA PRO A 97 28.24 27.24 -7.45
C PRO A 97 28.04 28.53 -6.62
N ARG A 98 26.78 29.04 -6.59
CA ARG A 98 26.40 30.19 -5.76
C ARG A 98 26.71 29.98 -4.25
N THR A 99 26.72 28.74 -3.74
CA THR A 99 27.11 28.42 -2.34
C THR A 99 28.50 29.00 -2.03
N PHE A 100 29.42 28.96 -2.97
CA PHE A 100 30.77 29.48 -2.83
C PHE A 100 30.86 31.02 -2.92
N THR A 101 29.77 31.71 -3.25
CA THR A 101 29.73 33.20 -3.14
C THR A 101 29.34 33.67 -1.74
N LEU A 102 28.83 32.77 -0.88
CA LEU A 102 28.54 33.07 0.52
C LEU A 102 29.83 33.19 1.34
N GLY A 103 29.79 33.96 2.42
CA GLY A 103 30.86 34.00 3.40
C GLY A 103 30.93 32.75 4.26
N LYS A 104 32.14 32.38 4.75
CA LYS A 104 32.37 31.25 5.65
C LYS A 104 31.41 31.27 6.86
N ASP A 105 31.28 32.44 7.50
CA ASP A 105 30.41 32.58 8.68
C ASP A 105 28.97 32.32 8.32
N LYS A 106 28.53 32.75 7.14
CA LYS A 106 27.16 32.50 6.64
C LYS A 106 26.89 31.03 6.39
N LEU A 107 27.85 30.27 5.89
CA LEU A 107 27.75 28.84 5.75
C LEU A 107 27.56 28.14 7.12
N LYS A 108 28.36 28.53 8.11
CA LYS A 108 28.27 28.02 9.49
C LYS A 108 26.97 28.42 10.17
N GLU A 109 26.53 29.68 10.03
CA GLU A 109 25.21 30.14 10.51
C GLU A 109 24.05 29.29 9.95
N ARG A 110 24.01 29.07 8.64
CA ARG A 110 22.97 28.26 8.00
C ARG A 110 22.98 26.83 8.52
N PHE A 111 24.16 26.23 8.61
CA PHE A 111 24.30 24.89 9.13
C PHE A 111 23.78 24.77 10.59
N ASN A 112 24.21 25.70 11.45
CA ASN A 112 23.76 25.74 12.84
C ASN A 112 22.27 26.05 12.99
N PHE A 113 21.72 26.92 12.14
CA PHE A 113 20.28 27.19 12.10
C PHE A 113 19.48 25.90 11.87
N TYR A 114 19.87 25.08 10.90
CA TYR A 114 19.18 23.80 10.67
C TYR A 114 19.37 22.82 11.84
N LEU A 115 20.54 22.77 12.47
CA LEU A 115 20.73 21.97 13.69
C LEU A 115 19.79 22.41 14.81
N SER A 116 19.57 23.74 14.97
CA SER A 116 18.64 24.28 15.98
C SER A 116 17.18 23.90 15.70
N LYS A 117 16.84 23.52 14.46
CA LYS A 117 15.53 22.97 14.06
C LYS A 117 15.38 21.49 14.40
N GLY A 118 16.38 20.92 15.07
CA GLY A 118 16.35 19.55 15.57
C GLY A 118 16.74 18.49 14.54
N TYR A 119 17.32 18.85 13.40
CA TYR A 119 17.95 17.87 12.50
C TYR A 119 19.25 17.36 13.13
N THR A 120 19.53 16.07 12.99
CA THR A 120 20.86 15.56 13.34
C THR A 120 21.89 16.02 12.29
N LYS A 121 23.16 16.03 12.64
CA LYS A 121 24.24 16.39 11.69
C LYS A 121 24.20 15.50 10.45
N GLU A 122 23.95 14.19 10.62
CA GLU A 122 23.89 13.24 9.53
C GLU A 122 22.65 13.49 8.61
N GLU A 123 21.46 13.74 9.18
CA GLU A 123 20.27 14.10 8.43
C GLU A 123 20.50 15.37 7.62
N LEU A 124 21.10 16.39 8.26
CA LEU A 124 21.37 17.67 7.63
C LEU A 124 22.36 17.57 6.47
N LEU A 125 23.46 16.82 6.63
CA LEU A 125 24.42 16.58 5.55
C LEU A 125 23.78 15.91 4.36
N LYS A 126 22.93 14.90 4.58
CA LYS A 126 22.14 14.25 3.50
C LYS A 126 21.23 15.25 2.78
N MET A 127 20.55 16.13 3.52
CA MET A 127 19.68 17.18 2.96
C MET A 127 20.48 18.18 2.12
N LEU A 128 21.59 18.69 2.65
CA LEU A 128 22.44 19.67 1.98
C LEU A 128 23.17 19.08 0.77
N ASN A 129 23.55 17.82 0.81
CA ASN A 129 24.12 17.11 -0.34
C ASN A 129 23.06 16.86 -1.42
N SER A 130 21.82 16.54 -1.01
CA SER A 130 20.69 16.39 -1.95
C SER A 130 20.25 17.72 -2.55
N GLU A 131 20.21 18.80 -1.75
CA GLU A 131 19.70 20.11 -2.15
C GLU A 131 20.61 21.24 -1.62
N PRO A 132 21.77 21.47 -2.25
CA PRO A 132 22.73 22.46 -1.76
C PRO A 132 22.21 23.91 -1.80
N VAL A 133 21.13 24.18 -2.50
CA VAL A 133 20.49 25.51 -2.52
C VAL A 133 20.04 25.95 -1.13
N LEU A 134 19.86 25.03 -0.20
CA LEU A 134 19.53 25.32 1.19
C LEU A 134 20.58 26.20 1.87
N TYR A 135 21.85 26.14 1.49
CA TYR A 135 22.87 27.06 2.00
C TYR A 135 22.57 28.52 1.63
N SER A 136 21.94 28.73 0.48
CA SER A 136 21.59 30.07 -0.05
C SER A 136 20.21 30.55 0.42
N LEU A 137 19.40 29.66 1.00
CA LEU A 137 18.07 29.99 1.50
C LEU A 137 18.15 30.86 2.75
N SER A 138 17.39 31.96 2.83
CA SER A 138 17.33 32.75 4.06
C SER A 138 16.52 32.02 5.14
N GLU A 139 16.83 32.31 6.41
CA GLU A 139 16.11 31.76 7.56
C GLU A 139 14.62 32.17 7.52
N GLU A 140 14.38 33.42 7.15
CA GLU A 140 13.04 33.96 6.97
C GLU A 140 12.24 33.14 5.94
N ASN A 141 12.84 32.86 4.77
CA ASN A 141 12.18 32.06 3.73
C ASN A 141 11.94 30.61 4.18
N PHE A 142 12.87 30.03 4.94
CA PHE A 142 12.68 28.71 5.50
C PHE A 142 11.51 28.67 6.48
N LEU A 143 11.49 29.61 7.46
CA LEU A 143 10.44 29.73 8.47
C LEU A 143 9.07 30.03 7.85
N ASP A 144 9.05 30.87 6.84
CA ASP A 144 7.84 31.22 6.10
C ASP A 144 7.24 30.00 5.36
N LYS A 145 8.08 29.09 4.87
CA LYS A 145 7.61 27.80 4.30
C LYS A 145 7.08 26.86 5.37
N GLU A 146 7.78 26.75 6.52
CA GLU A 146 7.29 25.93 7.64
C GLU A 146 5.94 26.46 8.13
N LYS A 147 5.80 27.77 8.29
CA LYS A 147 4.53 28.41 8.67
C LYS A 147 3.43 28.08 7.67
N PHE A 148 3.69 28.23 6.38
CA PHE A 148 2.72 27.92 5.33
C PHE A 148 2.27 26.46 5.39
N LEU A 149 3.20 25.52 5.53
CA LEU A 149 2.86 24.09 5.62
C LEU A 149 2.05 23.79 6.89
N ASN A 150 2.38 24.48 8.02
CA ASN A 150 1.64 24.34 9.28
C ASN A 150 0.21 24.88 9.17
N GLU A 151 0.02 26.02 8.50
CA GLU A 151 -1.30 26.60 8.20
C GLU A 151 -2.16 25.68 7.32
N TYR A 152 -1.52 24.83 6.50
CA TYR A 152 -2.18 23.79 5.70
C TYR A 152 -2.52 22.53 6.50
N GLY A 153 -2.12 22.45 7.78
CA GLY A 153 -2.41 21.36 8.70
C GLY A 153 -1.31 20.31 8.84
N PHE A 154 -0.12 20.51 8.21
CA PHE A 154 1.01 19.59 8.44
C PHE A 154 1.62 19.87 9.82
N SER A 155 1.79 18.82 10.62
CA SER A 155 2.48 18.91 11.92
C SER A 155 3.98 19.16 11.73
N ALA A 156 4.65 19.70 12.77
CA ALA A 156 6.09 19.92 12.74
C ALA A 156 6.89 18.62 12.45
N GLU A 157 6.42 17.49 12.98
CA GLU A 157 7.02 16.16 12.72
C GLU A 157 6.88 15.75 11.24
N GLU A 158 5.70 15.98 10.66
CA GLU A 158 5.46 15.70 9.24
C GLU A 158 6.29 16.60 8.35
N ILE A 159 6.35 17.90 8.63
CA ILE A 159 7.19 18.86 7.88
C ILE A 159 8.65 18.43 7.94
N LYS A 160 9.15 18.05 9.11
CA LYS A 160 10.52 17.53 9.28
C LYS A 160 10.76 16.24 8.48
N LYS A 161 9.78 15.32 8.44
CA LYS A 161 9.85 14.11 7.62
C LYS A 161 9.88 14.44 6.13
N MET A 162 9.00 15.35 5.70
CA MET A 162 8.90 15.79 4.31
C MET A 162 10.20 16.44 3.84
N SER A 163 10.78 17.32 4.66
CA SER A 163 12.03 18.01 4.34
C SER A 163 13.24 17.07 4.25
N LYS A 164 13.31 16.03 5.07
CA LYS A 164 14.35 14.99 4.94
C LYS A 164 14.23 14.17 3.65
N THR A 165 12.99 13.95 3.19
CA THR A 165 12.72 13.14 2.00
C THR A 165 12.87 13.95 0.71
N ALA A 166 12.43 15.21 0.71
CA ALA A 166 12.46 16.11 -0.43
C ALA A 166 12.82 17.54 0.02
N PRO A 167 14.09 17.82 0.32
CA PRO A 167 14.52 19.15 0.80
C PRO A 167 14.23 20.28 -0.20
N ALA A 168 14.08 19.95 -1.48
CA ALA A 168 13.72 20.87 -2.56
C ALA A 168 12.38 21.62 -2.34
N ILE A 169 11.51 21.14 -1.45
CA ILE A 169 10.26 21.82 -1.11
C ILE A 169 10.47 23.25 -0.62
N TYR A 170 11.59 23.51 0.04
CA TYR A 170 11.91 24.86 0.51
C TYR A 170 12.29 25.85 -0.61
N GLY A 171 12.68 25.34 -1.78
CA GLY A 171 12.95 26.14 -2.99
C GLY A 171 11.71 26.51 -3.79
N LEU A 172 10.55 25.88 -3.51
CA LEU A 172 9.34 26.11 -4.26
C LEU A 172 8.56 27.35 -3.75
N SER A 173 7.80 28.01 -4.62
CA SER A 173 6.90 29.08 -4.19
C SER A 173 5.66 28.51 -3.48
N LYS A 174 5.08 29.29 -2.55
CA LYS A 174 3.83 28.91 -1.85
C LYS A 174 2.68 28.71 -2.84
N ASP A 175 2.61 29.54 -3.88
CA ASP A 175 1.55 29.45 -4.90
C ASP A 175 1.69 28.15 -5.71
N ASN A 176 2.92 27.74 -6.01
CA ASN A 176 3.15 26.43 -6.62
C ASN A 176 2.65 25.27 -5.72
N MET A 177 2.93 25.33 -4.42
CA MET A 177 2.45 24.32 -3.48
C MET A 177 0.91 24.31 -3.39
N LYS A 178 0.27 25.50 -3.29
CA LYS A 178 -1.19 25.63 -3.29
C LYS A 178 -1.81 25.02 -4.55
N GLN A 179 -1.27 25.35 -5.72
CA GLN A 179 -1.75 24.83 -6.99
C GLN A 179 -1.70 23.29 -7.04
N LYS A 180 -0.68 22.66 -6.46
CA LYS A 180 -0.59 21.19 -6.43
C LYS A 180 -1.63 20.59 -5.50
N ILE A 181 -1.87 21.20 -4.34
CA ILE A 181 -2.92 20.76 -3.42
C ILE A 181 -4.29 20.87 -4.09
N SER A 182 -4.63 22.05 -4.62
CA SER A 182 -5.91 22.28 -5.32
C SER A 182 -6.11 21.32 -6.49
N TYR A 183 -5.06 21.11 -7.30
CA TYR A 183 -5.10 20.15 -8.40
C TYR A 183 -5.44 18.73 -7.95
N LEU A 184 -4.82 18.24 -6.87
CA LEU A 184 -5.10 16.90 -6.35
C LEU A 184 -6.54 16.79 -5.80
N GLU A 185 -7.06 17.85 -5.17
CA GLU A 185 -8.44 17.91 -4.70
C GLU A 185 -9.45 17.99 -5.85
N GLU A 186 -9.17 18.75 -6.90
CA GLU A 186 -9.95 18.81 -8.15
C GLU A 186 -10.02 17.45 -8.88
N LEU A 187 -9.02 16.59 -8.72
CA LEU A 187 -9.08 15.21 -9.18
C LEU A 187 -10.07 14.33 -8.38
N GLY A 188 -10.66 14.86 -7.31
CA GLY A 188 -11.59 14.14 -6.42
C GLY A 188 -10.89 13.38 -5.29
N ILE A 189 -9.63 13.69 -4.98
CA ILE A 189 -8.92 13.13 -3.83
C ILE A 189 -9.32 13.96 -2.60
N SER A 190 -9.82 13.30 -1.55
CA SER A 190 -10.21 14.01 -0.32
C SER A 190 -9.01 14.71 0.34
N PRO A 191 -9.20 15.88 1.02
CA PRO A 191 -8.12 16.62 1.68
C PRO A 191 -7.25 15.75 2.60
N ASP A 192 -7.84 14.86 3.39
CA ASP A 192 -7.09 13.93 4.26
C ASP A 192 -6.16 12.99 3.49
N LYS A 193 -6.58 12.57 2.29
CA LYS A 193 -5.74 11.73 1.43
C LYS A 193 -4.66 12.54 0.75
N VAL A 194 -4.96 13.76 0.28
CA VAL A 194 -3.99 14.69 -0.28
C VAL A 194 -2.90 14.96 0.76
N HIS A 195 -3.27 15.27 2.00
CA HIS A 195 -2.35 15.45 3.11
C HIS A 195 -1.40 14.24 3.27
N LYS A 196 -1.96 13.03 3.39
CA LYS A 196 -1.17 11.79 3.53
C LYS A 196 -0.25 11.55 2.32
N MET A 197 -0.74 11.80 1.11
CA MET A 197 0.06 11.66 -0.11
C MET A 197 1.28 12.58 -0.10
N LEU A 198 1.09 13.85 0.28
CA LEU A 198 2.16 14.85 0.33
C LEU A 198 3.17 14.57 1.45
N VAL A 199 2.74 14.03 2.59
CA VAL A 199 3.66 13.56 3.64
C VAL A 199 4.49 12.37 3.19
N LEU A 200 3.91 11.45 2.42
CA LEU A 200 4.60 10.24 1.96
C LEU A 200 5.45 10.46 0.70
N LEU A 201 5.04 11.40 -0.16
CA LEU A 201 5.76 11.76 -1.39
C LEU A 201 5.78 13.28 -1.56
N PRO A 202 6.58 14.02 -0.79
CA PRO A 202 6.64 15.49 -0.86
C PRO A 202 7.16 16.01 -2.21
N SER A 203 7.87 15.18 -2.97
CA SER A 203 8.36 15.52 -4.31
C SER A 203 7.22 15.83 -5.30
N ILE A 204 5.95 15.48 -4.99
CA ILE A 204 4.77 15.87 -5.79
C ILE A 204 4.73 17.39 -5.96
N PHE A 205 5.11 18.16 -4.95
CA PHE A 205 5.15 19.63 -5.05
C PHE A 205 6.07 20.14 -6.17
N GLY A 206 7.11 19.38 -6.53
CA GLY A 206 8.08 19.72 -7.57
C GLY A 206 7.64 19.35 -8.98
N PHE A 207 6.61 18.50 -9.16
CA PHE A 207 6.14 18.16 -10.50
C PHE A 207 5.33 19.29 -11.12
N LYS A 208 5.41 19.44 -12.45
CA LYS A 208 4.46 20.26 -13.20
C LYS A 208 3.09 19.56 -13.27
N ILE A 209 2.01 20.34 -13.31
CA ILE A 209 0.64 19.79 -13.41
C ILE A 209 0.47 18.97 -14.69
N GLU A 210 1.07 19.45 -15.80
CA GLU A 210 1.07 18.75 -17.08
C GLU A 210 1.70 17.37 -16.95
N THR A 211 2.84 17.27 -16.23
CA THR A 211 3.50 15.98 -15.96
C THR A 211 2.66 15.05 -15.11
N LEU A 212 1.95 15.57 -14.11
CA LEU A 212 1.02 14.77 -13.30
C LEU A 212 -0.14 14.25 -14.17
N ASN A 213 -0.71 15.10 -15.02
CA ASN A 213 -1.77 14.71 -15.97
C ASN A 213 -1.29 13.65 -16.96
N GLU A 214 -0.10 13.84 -17.54
CA GLU A 214 0.50 12.85 -18.46
C GLU A 214 0.65 11.48 -17.77
N LYS A 215 1.16 11.45 -16.53
CA LYS A 215 1.31 10.21 -15.77
C LYS A 215 -0.04 9.54 -15.51
N ILE A 216 -1.09 10.30 -15.23
CA ILE A 216 -2.45 9.80 -15.05
C ILE A 216 -2.98 9.21 -16.36
N ASN A 217 -2.88 9.94 -17.47
CA ASN A 217 -3.33 9.49 -18.80
C ASN A 217 -2.59 8.22 -19.25
N ASN A 218 -1.30 8.12 -18.94
CA ASN A 218 -0.49 6.95 -19.22
C ASN A 218 -0.99 5.71 -18.47
N ILE A 219 -1.43 5.85 -17.20
CA ILE A 219 -2.02 4.73 -16.47
C ILE A 219 -3.41 4.40 -17.03
N GLU A 220 -4.20 5.40 -17.44
CA GLU A 220 -5.50 5.18 -18.11
C GLU A 220 -5.36 4.32 -19.37
N SER A 221 -4.29 4.51 -20.13
CA SER A 221 -4.02 3.74 -21.37
C SER A 221 -3.84 2.23 -21.12
N LEU A 222 -3.61 1.81 -19.87
CA LEU A 222 -3.56 0.40 -19.46
C LEU A 222 -4.96 -0.22 -19.22
N GLY A 223 -6.05 0.53 -19.51
CA GLY A 223 -7.44 0.05 -19.38
C GLY A 223 -8.14 0.48 -18.09
N PHE A 224 -7.57 1.44 -17.35
CA PHE A 224 -8.21 2.01 -16.16
C PHE A 224 -9.07 3.22 -16.52
N THR A 225 -10.20 3.38 -15.84
CA THR A 225 -10.96 4.64 -15.90
C THR A 225 -10.24 5.72 -15.08
N ARG A 226 -10.46 7.01 -15.41
CA ARG A 226 -9.93 8.15 -14.64
C ARG A 226 -10.16 8.00 -13.13
N GLN A 227 -11.38 7.65 -12.74
CA GLN A 227 -11.74 7.43 -11.34
C GLN A 227 -10.90 6.31 -10.70
N ASN A 228 -10.65 5.23 -11.43
CA ASN A 228 -9.80 4.14 -10.95
C ASN A 228 -8.35 4.60 -10.77
N VAL A 229 -7.81 5.37 -11.72
CA VAL A 229 -6.43 5.91 -11.62
C VAL A 229 -6.30 6.81 -10.40
N VAL A 230 -7.23 7.73 -10.18
CA VAL A 230 -7.24 8.60 -9.00
C VAL A 230 -7.27 7.79 -7.70
N ALA A 231 -8.11 6.75 -7.62
CA ALA A 231 -8.13 5.85 -6.47
C ALA A 231 -6.82 5.05 -6.29
N ILE A 232 -6.17 4.66 -7.38
CA ILE A 232 -4.89 3.95 -7.38
C ILE A 232 -3.76 4.86 -6.87
N ILE A 233 -3.59 6.05 -7.46
CA ILE A 233 -2.52 6.98 -7.09
C ILE A 233 -2.68 7.51 -5.65
N SER A 234 -3.91 7.69 -5.19
CA SER A 234 -4.17 8.12 -3.80
C SER A 234 -3.74 7.07 -2.76
N ARG A 235 -3.54 5.81 -3.17
CA ARG A 235 -3.10 4.69 -2.31
C ARG A 235 -1.67 4.24 -2.60
N ALA A 236 -1.15 4.55 -3.78
CA ALA A 236 0.19 4.20 -4.24
C ALA A 236 0.84 5.42 -4.94
N GLN A 237 0.99 6.52 -4.20
CA GLN A 237 1.54 7.79 -4.69
C GLN A 237 2.94 7.64 -5.29
N ALA A 238 3.71 6.62 -4.88
CA ALA A 238 5.02 6.30 -5.46
C ALA A 238 4.98 6.09 -6.98
N LEU A 239 3.80 5.80 -7.56
CA LEU A 239 3.62 5.71 -9.02
C LEU A 239 3.97 7.03 -9.73
N PHE A 240 3.83 8.17 -9.07
CA PHE A 240 4.27 9.44 -9.63
C PHE A 240 5.80 9.55 -9.80
N SER A 241 6.58 8.77 -9.04
CA SER A 241 8.05 8.74 -9.17
C SER A 241 8.54 7.74 -10.21
N ILE A 242 7.67 6.86 -10.71
CA ILE A 242 8.03 5.83 -11.69
C ILE A 242 7.73 6.36 -13.09
N ASN A 243 8.63 6.10 -14.05
CA ASN A 243 8.36 6.40 -15.44
C ASN A 243 7.32 5.43 -16.03
N PHE A 244 6.62 5.85 -17.09
CA PHE A 244 5.55 5.05 -17.68
C PHE A 244 6.04 3.71 -18.23
N GLU A 245 7.19 3.66 -18.87
CA GLU A 245 7.74 2.42 -19.39
C GLU A 245 7.99 1.39 -18.27
N GLY A 246 8.42 1.86 -17.09
CA GLY A 246 8.55 1.00 -15.92
C GLY A 246 7.20 0.46 -15.41
N ILE A 247 6.14 1.28 -15.41
CA ILE A 247 4.79 0.84 -15.05
C ILE A 247 4.25 -0.16 -16.08
N LYS A 248 4.40 0.15 -17.37
CA LYS A 248 3.98 -0.69 -18.49
C LYS A 248 4.70 -2.03 -18.51
N SER A 249 6.02 -2.03 -18.26
CA SER A 249 6.82 -3.27 -18.16
C SER A 249 6.28 -4.18 -17.05
N ARG A 250 5.99 -3.63 -15.88
CA ARG A 250 5.41 -4.39 -14.76
C ARG A 250 4.01 -4.93 -15.07
N PHE A 251 3.19 -4.12 -15.71
CA PHE A 251 1.86 -4.56 -16.16
C PHE A 251 1.96 -5.72 -17.16
N ASN A 252 2.85 -5.60 -18.15
CA ASN A 252 3.07 -6.64 -19.16
C ASN A 252 3.67 -7.93 -18.55
N GLU A 253 4.47 -7.84 -17.48
CA GLU A 253 4.95 -9.03 -16.78
C GLU A 253 3.79 -9.84 -16.21
N TYR A 254 2.80 -9.19 -15.61
CA TYR A 254 1.60 -9.90 -15.14
C TYR A 254 0.80 -10.51 -16.29
N ILE A 255 0.72 -9.85 -17.45
CA ILE A 255 0.11 -10.46 -18.66
C ILE A 255 0.90 -11.71 -19.07
N ALA A 256 2.23 -11.66 -19.05
CA ALA A 256 3.08 -12.81 -19.37
C ALA A 256 2.93 -13.98 -18.37
N LEU A 257 2.58 -13.68 -17.11
CA LEU A 257 2.23 -14.68 -16.09
C LEU A 257 0.84 -15.29 -16.31
N GLY A 258 0.08 -14.83 -17.31
CA GLY A 258 -1.20 -15.40 -17.76
C GLY A 258 -2.45 -14.73 -17.19
N TYR A 259 -2.35 -13.51 -16.63
CA TYR A 259 -3.53 -12.73 -16.25
C TYR A 259 -4.09 -11.96 -17.45
N THR A 260 -5.41 -11.80 -17.51
CA THR A 260 -6.03 -10.90 -18.49
C THR A 260 -5.94 -9.44 -18.02
N GLN A 261 -6.11 -8.52 -18.96
CA GLN A 261 -6.14 -7.09 -18.64
C GLN A 261 -7.25 -6.76 -17.63
N GLU A 262 -8.45 -7.35 -17.78
CA GLU A 262 -9.58 -7.13 -16.88
C GLU A 262 -9.28 -7.65 -15.47
N GLU A 263 -8.65 -8.81 -15.35
CA GLU A 263 -8.21 -9.36 -14.06
C GLU A 263 -7.20 -8.43 -13.40
N LEU A 264 -6.23 -7.92 -14.15
CA LEU A 264 -5.22 -6.99 -13.64
C LEU A 264 -5.84 -5.67 -13.17
N VAL A 265 -6.80 -5.13 -13.90
CA VAL A 265 -7.53 -3.92 -13.46
C VAL A 265 -8.17 -4.15 -12.09
N ILE A 266 -8.81 -5.31 -11.87
CA ILE A 266 -9.42 -5.66 -10.58
C ILE A 266 -8.36 -5.84 -9.49
N MET A 267 -7.27 -6.55 -9.78
CA MET A 267 -6.18 -6.82 -8.84
C MET A 267 -5.47 -5.53 -8.41
N ILE A 268 -5.13 -4.67 -9.36
CA ILE A 268 -4.43 -3.40 -9.11
C ILE A 268 -5.33 -2.42 -8.35
N LYS A 269 -6.64 -2.40 -8.61
CA LYS A 269 -7.59 -1.64 -7.80
C LYS A 269 -7.61 -2.10 -6.33
N ARG A 270 -7.44 -3.39 -6.08
CA ARG A 270 -7.34 -3.94 -4.71
C ARG A 270 -5.98 -3.66 -4.08
N SER A 271 -4.89 -3.80 -4.83
CA SER A 271 -3.51 -3.62 -4.38
C SER A 271 -2.69 -2.79 -5.39
N PRO A 272 -2.82 -1.46 -5.38
CA PRO A 272 -2.10 -0.58 -6.31
C PRO A 272 -0.57 -0.72 -6.24
N THR A 273 -0.04 -1.13 -5.09
CA THR A 273 1.38 -1.37 -4.87
C THR A 273 1.98 -2.46 -5.77
N MET A 274 1.15 -3.29 -6.42
CA MET A 274 1.64 -4.23 -7.45
C MET A 274 2.43 -3.53 -8.56
N LEU A 275 2.03 -2.32 -8.95
CA LEU A 275 2.73 -1.54 -9.97
C LEU A 275 3.99 -0.83 -9.46
N THR A 276 4.25 -0.85 -8.15
CA THR A 276 5.46 -0.24 -7.56
C THR A 276 6.59 -1.23 -7.36
N ILE A 277 6.32 -2.54 -7.38
CA ILE A 277 7.35 -3.58 -7.30
C ILE A 277 7.99 -3.84 -8.67
N THR A 278 9.20 -4.37 -8.69
CA THR A 278 9.89 -4.71 -9.93
C THR A 278 9.28 -5.94 -10.61
N SER A 279 9.42 -6.04 -11.94
CA SER A 279 8.99 -7.22 -12.72
C SER A 279 9.64 -8.50 -12.21
N ASP A 280 10.94 -8.45 -11.88
CA ASP A 280 11.68 -9.61 -11.33
C ASP A 280 11.10 -10.10 -10.02
N LYS A 281 10.69 -9.18 -9.12
CA LYS A 281 10.04 -9.55 -7.86
C LYS A 281 8.69 -10.21 -8.10
N ALA A 282 7.88 -9.69 -9.02
CA ALA A 282 6.59 -10.29 -9.37
C ALA A 282 6.77 -11.72 -9.88
N LYS A 283 7.72 -11.92 -10.82
CA LYS A 283 8.09 -13.22 -11.38
C LYS A 283 8.63 -14.17 -10.31
N SER A 284 9.55 -13.68 -9.47
CA SER A 284 10.12 -14.46 -8.36
C SER A 284 9.04 -14.93 -7.38
N THR A 285 8.06 -14.08 -7.05
CA THR A 285 6.94 -14.46 -6.17
C THR A 285 6.06 -15.55 -6.81
N TYR A 286 5.76 -15.42 -8.11
CA TYR A 286 5.00 -16.41 -8.85
C TYR A 286 5.73 -17.77 -8.88
N ASN A 287 7.02 -17.76 -9.20
CA ASN A 287 7.85 -18.96 -9.21
C ASN A 287 7.95 -19.61 -7.83
N LEU A 288 8.12 -18.80 -6.78
CA LEU A 288 8.11 -19.31 -5.40
C LEU A 288 6.81 -20.06 -5.07
N LEU A 289 5.65 -19.50 -5.44
CA LEU A 289 4.37 -20.19 -5.20
C LEU A 289 4.32 -21.53 -5.98
N SER A 290 4.82 -21.56 -7.21
CA SER A 290 4.94 -22.80 -7.99
C SER A 290 5.88 -23.82 -7.33
N GLU A 291 7.07 -23.40 -6.87
CA GLU A 291 8.03 -24.23 -6.13
C GLU A 291 7.46 -24.78 -4.82
N LEU A 292 6.58 -24.02 -4.18
CA LEU A 292 5.88 -24.45 -2.96
C LEU A 292 4.82 -25.52 -3.22
N GLY A 293 4.51 -25.82 -4.49
CA GLY A 293 3.58 -26.88 -4.90
C GLY A 293 2.20 -26.42 -5.34
N TYR A 294 1.97 -25.09 -5.50
CA TYR A 294 0.69 -24.61 -6.04
C TYR A 294 0.60 -24.82 -7.56
N SER A 295 -0.56 -25.28 -8.04
CA SER A 295 -0.85 -25.28 -9.48
C SER A 295 -1.04 -23.84 -9.99
N LYS A 296 -0.95 -23.66 -11.31
CA LYS A 296 -1.18 -22.36 -11.96
C LYS A 296 -2.55 -21.77 -11.59
N GLU A 297 -3.59 -22.59 -11.59
CA GLU A 297 -4.96 -22.20 -11.23
C GLU A 297 -5.05 -21.78 -9.75
N ALA A 298 -4.37 -22.50 -8.86
CA ALA A 298 -4.29 -22.15 -7.45
C ALA A 298 -3.56 -20.81 -7.24
N ILE A 299 -2.42 -20.60 -7.92
CA ILE A 299 -1.67 -19.33 -7.87
C ILE A 299 -2.57 -18.18 -8.32
N HIS A 300 -3.24 -18.32 -9.47
CA HIS A 300 -4.16 -17.30 -10.00
C HIS A 300 -5.32 -17.03 -9.03
N LYS A 301 -5.90 -18.06 -8.41
CA LYS A 301 -6.96 -17.89 -7.42
C LYS A 301 -6.47 -17.13 -6.17
N ILE A 302 -5.30 -17.50 -5.65
CA ILE A 302 -4.68 -16.84 -4.49
C ILE A 302 -4.40 -15.38 -4.81
N THR A 303 -3.70 -15.10 -5.89
CA THR A 303 -3.23 -13.76 -6.25
C THR A 303 -4.36 -12.84 -6.69
N LYS A 304 -5.41 -13.33 -7.34
CA LYS A 304 -6.62 -12.53 -7.64
C LYS A 304 -7.40 -12.18 -6.38
N THR A 305 -7.39 -13.04 -5.38
CA THR A 305 -8.06 -12.78 -4.09
C THR A 305 -7.21 -11.87 -3.21
N VAL A 306 -5.91 -12.10 -3.14
CA VAL A 306 -4.92 -11.38 -2.32
C VAL A 306 -3.76 -10.89 -3.18
N PRO A 307 -3.97 -9.86 -4.05
CA PRO A 307 -2.93 -9.40 -4.95
C PRO A 307 -1.69 -8.85 -4.23
N MET A 308 -1.85 -8.37 -2.99
CA MET A 308 -0.74 -7.87 -2.18
C MET A 308 0.32 -8.95 -1.87
N ILE A 309 0.06 -10.22 -2.12
CA ILE A 309 1.04 -11.30 -1.94
C ILE A 309 2.29 -11.07 -2.78
N TYR A 310 2.18 -10.39 -3.93
CA TYR A 310 3.31 -9.98 -4.76
C TYR A 310 4.26 -8.99 -4.06
N THR A 311 3.77 -8.28 -3.04
CA THR A 311 4.60 -7.34 -2.27
C THR A 311 5.34 -8.02 -1.11
N TYR A 312 4.97 -9.25 -0.77
CA TYR A 312 5.57 -9.98 0.35
C TYR A 312 7.00 -10.44 0.02
N SER A 313 7.82 -10.56 1.07
CA SER A 313 9.11 -11.24 0.92
C SER A 313 8.90 -12.75 0.78
N PRO A 314 9.80 -13.47 0.09
CA PRO A 314 9.78 -14.93 0.03
C PRO A 314 9.71 -15.56 1.42
N GLU A 315 10.45 -15.01 2.37
CA GLU A 315 10.48 -15.48 3.75
C GLU A 315 9.11 -15.36 4.44
N ASN A 316 8.40 -14.24 4.26
CA ASN A 316 7.06 -14.07 4.82
C ASN A 316 6.07 -15.11 4.28
N ILE A 317 6.15 -15.45 3.00
CA ILE A 317 5.30 -16.49 2.39
C ILE A 317 5.62 -17.87 3.00
N ARG A 318 6.92 -18.23 3.08
CA ARG A 318 7.37 -19.49 3.68
C ARG A 318 7.01 -19.58 5.17
N THR A 319 7.20 -18.50 5.92
CA THR A 319 6.84 -18.42 7.34
C THR A 319 5.36 -18.66 7.55
N LYS A 320 4.50 -18.05 6.73
CA LYS A 320 3.05 -18.26 6.82
C LYS A 320 2.66 -19.72 6.63
N ILE A 321 3.30 -20.41 5.70
CA ILE A 321 3.06 -21.84 5.48
C ILE A 321 3.50 -22.65 6.71
N LYS A 322 4.69 -22.39 7.25
CA LYS A 322 5.18 -23.05 8.48
C LYS A 322 4.28 -22.79 9.69
N GLU A 323 3.76 -21.57 9.84
CA GLU A 323 2.79 -21.22 10.87
C GLU A 323 1.52 -22.09 10.79
N LEU A 324 1.01 -22.33 9.57
CA LEU A 324 -0.17 -23.19 9.38
C LEU A 324 0.18 -24.67 9.57
N GLU A 325 1.35 -25.13 9.15
CA GLU A 325 1.85 -26.49 9.41
C GLU A 325 1.98 -26.77 10.93
N SER A 326 2.39 -25.75 11.72
CA SER A 326 2.51 -25.87 13.17
C SER A 326 1.17 -26.08 13.89
N LEU A 327 0.04 -25.95 13.18
CA LEU A 327 -1.31 -26.27 13.68
C LEU A 327 -1.70 -27.75 13.47
N GLY A 328 -0.73 -28.61 13.11
CA GLY A 328 -0.97 -30.03 12.83
C GLY A 328 -1.46 -30.32 11.41
N LEU A 329 -1.38 -29.34 10.51
CA LEU A 329 -1.73 -29.51 9.09
C LEU A 329 -0.55 -30.05 8.30
N THR A 330 -0.79 -31.00 7.41
CA THR A 330 0.20 -31.42 6.42
C THR A 330 0.42 -30.34 5.39
N ARG A 331 1.55 -30.41 4.68
CA ARG A 331 1.86 -29.48 3.58
C ARG A 331 0.74 -29.42 2.54
N GLU A 332 0.25 -30.58 2.11
CA GLU A 332 -0.84 -30.67 1.13
C GLU A 332 -2.12 -29.98 1.62
N GLU A 333 -2.47 -30.20 2.89
CA GLU A 333 -3.61 -29.56 3.52
C GLU A 333 -3.46 -28.03 3.59
N VAL A 334 -2.26 -27.53 3.93
CA VAL A 334 -1.97 -26.10 3.94
C VAL A 334 -2.13 -25.50 2.54
N LEU A 335 -1.63 -26.17 1.49
CA LEU A 335 -1.81 -25.70 0.11
C LEU A 335 -3.30 -25.65 -0.29
N LYS A 336 -4.08 -26.65 0.13
CA LYS A 336 -5.52 -26.73 -0.13
C LYS A 336 -6.30 -25.62 0.59
N ILE A 337 -6.06 -25.41 1.88
CA ILE A 337 -6.79 -24.40 2.66
C ILE A 337 -6.41 -22.98 2.24
N THR A 338 -5.14 -22.70 1.92
CA THR A 338 -4.71 -21.39 1.44
C THR A 338 -5.20 -21.10 0.01
N THR A 339 -5.44 -22.11 -0.80
CA THR A 339 -6.11 -21.97 -2.11
C THR A 339 -7.61 -21.70 -1.94
N SER A 340 -8.28 -22.33 -0.96
CA SER A 340 -9.71 -22.10 -0.69
C SER A 340 -9.98 -20.80 0.05
N ALA A 341 -9.10 -20.41 0.97
CA ALA A 341 -9.17 -19.19 1.78
C ALA A 341 -7.85 -18.39 1.69
N PRO A 342 -7.55 -17.73 0.55
CA PRO A 342 -6.29 -17.02 0.35
C PRO A 342 -6.01 -15.88 1.35
N THR A 343 -7.07 -15.35 1.98
CA THR A 343 -6.95 -14.33 3.02
C THR A 343 -6.12 -14.77 4.22
N LEU A 344 -5.89 -16.07 4.39
CA LEU A 344 -4.97 -16.61 5.42
C LEU A 344 -3.57 -16.02 5.30
N TYR A 345 -3.10 -15.68 4.09
CA TYR A 345 -1.81 -15.01 3.90
C TYR A 345 -1.72 -13.63 4.55
N THR A 346 -2.87 -12.97 4.77
CA THR A 346 -2.92 -11.62 5.36
C THR A 346 -3.03 -11.62 6.88
N LEU A 347 -3.30 -12.77 7.50
CA LEU A 347 -3.50 -12.86 8.93
C LEU A 347 -2.16 -12.87 9.68
N LYS A 348 -2.09 -12.14 10.79
CA LYS A 348 -0.96 -12.23 11.72
C LYS A 348 -1.04 -13.54 12.53
N LYS A 349 0.12 -14.09 12.90
CA LYS A 349 0.17 -15.28 13.77
C LYS A 349 -0.62 -15.07 15.07
N SER A 350 -0.43 -13.92 15.74
CA SER A 350 -1.19 -13.58 16.96
C SER A 350 -2.70 -13.67 16.78
N THR A 351 -3.20 -13.24 15.62
CA THR A 351 -4.64 -13.33 15.31
C THR A 351 -5.13 -14.78 15.16
N ILE A 352 -4.31 -15.67 14.63
CA ILE A 352 -4.60 -17.10 14.54
C ILE A 352 -4.56 -17.71 15.96
N ASP A 353 -3.51 -17.41 16.73
CA ASP A 353 -3.33 -17.90 18.09
C ASP A 353 -4.47 -17.50 19.04
N GLU A 354 -5.00 -16.27 18.91
CA GLU A 354 -6.17 -15.80 19.64
C GLU A 354 -7.41 -16.67 19.38
N LYS A 355 -7.66 -17.04 18.12
CA LYS A 355 -8.81 -17.90 17.77
C LYS A 355 -8.65 -19.32 18.29
N ILE A 356 -7.43 -19.86 18.19
CA ILE A 356 -7.12 -21.18 18.77
C ILE A 356 -7.37 -21.19 20.27
N LYS A 357 -6.98 -20.11 20.99
CA LYS A 357 -7.25 -19.97 22.42
C LYS A 357 -8.74 -20.02 22.75
N VAL A 358 -9.60 -19.42 21.92
CA VAL A 358 -11.07 -19.48 22.12
C VAL A 358 -11.55 -20.92 22.06
N PHE A 359 -11.15 -21.68 21.03
CA PHE A 359 -11.55 -23.08 20.93
C PHE A 359 -11.02 -23.92 22.10
N LYS A 360 -9.74 -23.73 22.47
CA LYS A 360 -9.17 -24.42 23.63
C LYS A 360 -9.91 -24.10 24.94
N LYS A 361 -10.27 -22.82 25.13
CA LYS A 361 -11.07 -22.38 26.29
C LYS A 361 -12.47 -23.01 26.29
N SER A 362 -13.03 -23.29 25.13
CA SER A 362 -14.32 -23.96 24.94
C SER A 362 -14.18 -25.49 24.94
N GLY A 363 -13.04 -26.08 25.32
CA GLY A 363 -12.85 -27.51 25.49
C GLY A 363 -12.47 -28.33 24.26
N TYR A 364 -12.17 -27.68 23.12
CA TYR A 364 -11.73 -28.40 21.89
C TYR A 364 -10.26 -28.82 21.99
N SER A 365 -9.97 -30.06 21.57
CA SER A 365 -8.60 -30.58 21.49
C SER A 365 -7.85 -29.97 20.30
N ASP A 366 -6.52 -30.13 20.23
CA ASP A 366 -5.72 -29.67 19.11
C ASP A 366 -6.12 -30.41 17.81
N GLU A 367 -6.51 -31.68 17.89
CA GLU A 367 -7.02 -32.48 16.77
C GLU A 367 -8.36 -31.95 16.27
N ASP A 368 -9.27 -31.60 17.18
CA ASP A 368 -10.56 -30.99 16.83
C ASP A 368 -10.35 -29.66 16.09
N ILE A 369 -9.50 -28.81 16.63
CA ILE A 369 -9.19 -27.48 16.04
C ILE A 369 -8.59 -27.65 14.66
N THR A 370 -7.65 -28.57 14.50
CA THR A 370 -7.05 -28.87 13.18
C THR A 370 -8.13 -29.35 12.19
N SER A 371 -9.02 -30.24 12.60
CA SER A 371 -10.13 -30.72 11.78
C SER A 371 -11.10 -29.60 11.39
N ILE A 372 -11.45 -28.72 12.33
CA ILE A 372 -12.29 -27.55 12.11
C ILE A 372 -11.63 -26.61 11.09
N ILE A 373 -10.32 -26.34 11.20
CA ILE A 373 -9.56 -25.50 10.24
C ILE A 373 -9.57 -26.12 8.84
N LYS A 374 -9.41 -27.46 8.73
CA LYS A 374 -9.48 -28.16 7.43
C LYS A 374 -10.82 -28.01 6.75
N LEU A 375 -11.91 -28.15 7.50
CA LEU A 375 -13.28 -28.11 6.98
C LEU A 375 -13.75 -26.67 6.71
N PHE A 376 -13.34 -25.70 7.53
CA PHE A 376 -13.75 -24.30 7.44
C PHE A 376 -12.60 -23.32 7.67
N PRO A 377 -11.60 -23.23 6.77
CA PRO A 377 -10.42 -22.39 6.95
C PRO A 377 -10.77 -20.89 7.09
N ALA A 378 -11.89 -20.45 6.50
CA ALA A 378 -12.35 -19.06 6.56
C ALA A 378 -12.68 -18.59 7.99
N MET A 379 -12.87 -19.52 8.94
CA MET A 379 -13.10 -19.17 10.35
C MET A 379 -11.95 -18.36 10.94
N LEU A 380 -10.72 -18.62 10.51
CA LEU A 380 -9.54 -17.87 10.97
C LEU A 380 -9.59 -16.37 10.60
N GLY A 381 -10.43 -15.99 9.62
CA GLY A 381 -10.70 -14.61 9.24
C GLY A 381 -11.84 -13.94 10.02
N LEU A 382 -12.61 -14.70 10.82
CA LEU A 382 -13.69 -14.15 11.61
C LEU A 382 -13.16 -13.37 12.82
N LYS A 383 -13.95 -12.46 13.37
CA LYS A 383 -13.65 -11.81 14.64
C LYS A 383 -13.76 -12.81 15.79
N THR A 384 -12.84 -12.74 16.75
CA THR A 384 -12.78 -13.65 17.91
C THR A 384 -14.07 -13.64 18.69
N GLU A 385 -14.63 -12.44 18.93
CA GLU A 385 -15.88 -12.26 19.67
C GLU A 385 -17.09 -12.90 18.94
N ASN A 386 -17.04 -12.97 17.61
CA ASN A 386 -18.09 -13.62 16.83
C ASN A 386 -18.04 -15.14 17.00
N ILE A 387 -16.84 -15.72 17.06
CA ILE A 387 -16.66 -17.16 17.29
C ILE A 387 -17.22 -17.52 18.68
N GLU A 388 -16.80 -16.80 19.71
CA GLU A 388 -17.29 -17.01 21.10
C GLU A 388 -18.81 -16.91 21.18
N ARG A 389 -19.38 -15.84 20.61
CA ARG A 389 -20.85 -15.66 20.61
C ARG A 389 -21.60 -16.76 19.89
N ARG A 390 -21.04 -17.34 18.81
CA ARG A 390 -21.68 -18.45 18.09
C ARG A 390 -21.65 -19.74 18.89
N ILE A 391 -20.52 -20.03 19.56
CA ILE A 391 -20.41 -21.17 20.45
C ILE A 391 -21.42 -21.04 21.60
N ASN A 392 -21.45 -19.91 22.29
CA ASN A 392 -22.36 -19.64 23.39
C ASN A 392 -23.83 -19.69 22.93
N LYS A 393 -24.14 -19.18 21.73
CA LYS A 393 -25.50 -19.17 21.18
C LYS A 393 -26.08 -20.58 21.02
N LEU A 394 -25.27 -21.57 20.66
CA LEU A 394 -25.74 -22.97 20.61
C LEU A 394 -26.12 -23.48 21.99
N GLY A 395 -25.34 -23.14 23.02
CA GLY A 395 -25.73 -23.44 24.43
C GLY A 395 -27.05 -22.79 24.86
N GLU A 396 -27.24 -21.49 24.50
CA GLU A 396 -28.51 -20.78 24.75
C GLU A 396 -29.71 -21.39 24.03
N LEU A 397 -29.48 -22.11 22.94
CA LEU A 397 -30.52 -22.82 22.19
C LEU A 397 -30.87 -24.20 22.83
N GLY A 398 -30.27 -24.52 23.99
CA GLY A 398 -30.58 -25.71 24.77
C GLY A 398 -29.67 -26.92 24.53
N TYR A 399 -28.57 -26.76 23.80
CA TYR A 399 -27.58 -27.80 23.56
C TYR A 399 -26.53 -27.78 24.68
N ASN A 400 -26.21 -28.95 25.23
CA ASN A 400 -25.12 -29.10 26.18
C ASN A 400 -23.74 -28.98 25.47
N ASP A 401 -22.66 -28.88 26.22
CA ASP A 401 -21.31 -28.66 25.67
C ASP A 401 -20.90 -29.79 24.71
N GLU A 402 -21.26 -31.04 24.96
CA GLU A 402 -20.93 -32.20 24.11
C GLU A 402 -21.67 -32.12 22.77
N ASP A 403 -22.95 -31.75 22.82
CA ASP A 403 -23.77 -31.51 21.64
C ASP A 403 -23.19 -30.36 20.79
N VAL A 404 -22.83 -29.24 21.44
CA VAL A 404 -22.20 -28.08 20.80
C VAL A 404 -20.88 -28.48 20.13
N HIS A 405 -20.06 -29.27 20.81
CA HIS A 405 -18.81 -29.79 20.25
C HIS A 405 -19.07 -30.68 19.03
N THR A 406 -20.07 -31.57 19.13
CA THR A 406 -20.45 -32.47 18.02
C THR A 406 -20.94 -31.68 16.79
N ILE A 407 -21.80 -30.68 17.00
CA ILE A 407 -22.33 -29.82 15.95
C ILE A 407 -21.17 -29.07 15.25
N ILE A 408 -20.28 -28.42 16.03
CA ILE A 408 -19.19 -27.60 15.47
C ILE A 408 -18.12 -28.46 14.80
N ARG A 409 -17.76 -29.62 15.35
CA ARG A 409 -16.82 -30.57 14.72
C ARG A 409 -17.32 -31.09 13.38
N THR A 410 -18.62 -31.40 13.32
CA THR A 410 -19.25 -31.97 12.12
C THR A 410 -19.56 -30.89 11.07
N LEU A 411 -19.98 -29.69 11.50
CA LEU A 411 -20.36 -28.56 10.65
C LEU A 411 -19.70 -27.25 11.12
N PRO A 412 -18.38 -27.08 10.98
CA PRO A 412 -17.69 -25.86 11.45
C PRO A 412 -18.19 -24.58 10.78
N SER A 413 -18.74 -24.66 9.58
CA SER A 413 -19.29 -23.49 8.85
C SER A 413 -20.45 -22.82 9.59
N ILE A 414 -21.07 -23.48 10.58
CA ILE A 414 -22.11 -22.91 11.43
C ILE A 414 -21.61 -21.65 12.17
N ILE A 415 -20.34 -21.59 12.52
CA ILE A 415 -19.71 -20.44 13.15
C ILE A 415 -19.74 -19.20 12.23
N GLY A 416 -19.86 -19.39 10.92
CA GLY A 416 -19.99 -18.32 9.93
C GLY A 416 -21.39 -17.72 9.81
N TYR A 417 -22.41 -18.36 10.38
CA TYR A 417 -23.79 -17.88 10.27
C TYR A 417 -24.05 -16.70 11.21
N SER A 418 -24.99 -15.81 10.84
CA SER A 418 -25.45 -14.76 11.74
C SER A 418 -26.31 -15.35 12.88
N GLU A 419 -26.35 -14.70 14.04
CA GLU A 419 -27.20 -15.14 15.15
C GLU A 419 -28.66 -15.25 14.76
N LYS A 420 -29.13 -14.27 13.99
CA LYS A 420 -30.50 -14.26 13.46
C LYS A 420 -30.77 -15.49 12.58
N SER A 421 -29.83 -15.83 11.69
CA SER A 421 -29.97 -17.01 10.81
C SER A 421 -29.91 -18.33 11.60
N LEU A 422 -29.08 -18.40 12.64
CA LEU A 422 -29.05 -19.55 13.53
C LEU A 422 -30.38 -19.69 14.28
N ALA A 423 -30.81 -18.65 14.97
CA ALA A 423 -32.06 -18.66 15.73
C ALA A 423 -33.25 -19.07 14.84
N GLU A 424 -33.36 -18.48 13.66
CA GLU A 424 -34.43 -18.82 12.70
C GLU A 424 -34.43 -20.30 12.28
N LYS A 425 -33.24 -20.86 12.01
CA LYS A 425 -33.12 -22.28 11.63
C LYS A 425 -33.49 -23.21 12.77
N PHE A 426 -32.97 -22.96 13.98
CA PHE A 426 -33.24 -23.77 15.16
C PHE A 426 -34.70 -23.68 15.57
N GLU A 427 -35.30 -22.47 15.55
CA GLU A 427 -36.71 -22.25 15.87
C GLU A 427 -37.62 -23.02 14.91
N LEU A 428 -37.39 -22.92 13.59
CA LEU A 428 -38.16 -23.66 12.60
C LEU A 428 -38.05 -25.16 12.85
N LEU A 429 -36.84 -25.70 13.05
CA LEU A 429 -36.66 -27.15 13.26
C LEU A 429 -37.30 -27.60 14.53
N ASN A 430 -37.35 -26.77 15.57
CA ASN A 430 -38.04 -27.06 16.82
C ASN A 430 -39.57 -27.08 16.61
N ASP A 431 -40.15 -26.11 15.96
CA ASP A 431 -41.57 -26.00 15.67
C ASP A 431 -42.08 -27.20 14.80
N LEU A 432 -41.24 -27.63 13.84
CA LEU A 432 -41.50 -28.78 13.01
C LEU A 432 -41.18 -30.12 13.69
N LYS A 433 -40.72 -30.15 14.96
CA LYS A 433 -40.26 -31.32 15.72
C LYS A 433 -39.12 -32.09 15.02
N LEU A 434 -38.25 -31.39 14.33
CA LEU A 434 -37.12 -31.94 13.61
C LEU A 434 -35.76 -31.68 14.31
N SER A 435 -35.75 -31.04 15.51
CA SER A 435 -34.56 -30.67 16.23
C SER A 435 -33.71 -31.86 16.64
N CYS A 436 -34.30 -33.02 16.89
CA CYS A 436 -33.58 -34.26 17.21
C CYS A 436 -32.62 -34.72 16.08
N LEU A 437 -32.83 -34.26 14.84
CA LEU A 437 -31.96 -34.59 13.73
C LEU A 437 -30.67 -33.76 13.68
N ILE A 438 -30.62 -32.65 14.41
CA ILE A 438 -29.44 -31.75 14.40
C ILE A 438 -28.19 -32.43 14.97
N ILE A 439 -28.33 -33.17 16.06
CA ILE A 439 -27.21 -33.89 16.68
C ILE A 439 -26.76 -35.07 15.82
N GLU A 440 -27.73 -35.81 15.23
CA GLU A 440 -27.39 -36.94 14.36
C GLU A 440 -26.74 -36.51 13.04
N ASN A 441 -27.17 -35.41 12.53
CA ASN A 441 -26.67 -34.87 11.27
C ASN A 441 -26.72 -33.32 11.23
N PRO A 442 -25.72 -32.61 11.76
CA PRO A 442 -25.69 -31.15 11.78
C PRO A 442 -25.83 -30.50 10.39
N HIS A 443 -25.55 -31.24 9.33
CA HIS A 443 -25.72 -30.73 7.94
C HIS A 443 -27.16 -30.36 7.59
N VAL A 444 -28.18 -30.79 8.37
CA VAL A 444 -29.57 -30.32 8.21
C VAL A 444 -29.67 -28.79 8.30
N LEU A 445 -28.77 -28.16 9.05
CA LEU A 445 -28.67 -26.70 9.18
C LEU A 445 -28.16 -26.00 7.91
N MET A 446 -27.62 -26.72 6.93
CA MET A 446 -27.18 -26.14 5.65
C MET A 446 -28.35 -25.83 4.72
N VAL A 447 -29.51 -26.51 4.90
CA VAL A 447 -30.68 -26.26 4.10
C VAL A 447 -31.34 -24.94 4.51
N SER A 448 -31.82 -24.18 3.55
CA SER A 448 -32.51 -22.92 3.85
C SER A 448 -33.85 -23.15 4.54
N PRO A 449 -34.27 -22.29 5.49
CA PRO A 449 -35.53 -22.39 6.20
C PRO A 449 -36.73 -22.53 5.26
N GLU A 450 -36.76 -21.77 4.15
CA GLU A 450 -37.83 -21.80 3.17
C GLU A 450 -37.98 -23.19 2.53
N LEU A 451 -36.84 -23.81 2.20
CA LEU A 451 -36.87 -25.12 1.55
C LEU A 451 -37.19 -26.23 2.57
N VAL A 452 -36.74 -26.12 3.79
CA VAL A 452 -37.08 -27.03 4.89
C VAL A 452 -38.60 -27.00 5.09
N TYR A 453 -39.19 -25.82 5.26
CA TYR A 453 -40.62 -25.64 5.47
C TYR A 453 -41.45 -26.19 4.29
N ALA A 454 -41.10 -25.79 3.08
CA ALA A 454 -41.83 -26.22 1.89
C ALA A 454 -41.81 -27.74 1.71
N ARG A 455 -40.67 -28.38 1.91
CA ARG A 455 -40.58 -29.84 1.83
C ARG A 455 -41.31 -30.56 2.96
N TYR A 456 -41.25 -30.00 4.17
CA TYR A 456 -42.00 -30.56 5.30
C TYR A 456 -43.50 -30.50 5.05
N CYS A 457 -44.06 -29.37 4.61
CA CYS A 457 -45.47 -29.24 4.29
C CYS A 457 -45.88 -30.18 3.16
N PHE A 458 -45.11 -30.25 2.06
CA PHE A 458 -45.35 -31.16 0.95
C PHE A 458 -45.45 -32.64 1.37
N LEU A 459 -44.54 -33.07 2.26
CA LEU A 459 -44.52 -34.47 2.75
C LEU A 459 -45.64 -34.70 3.76
N LYS A 460 -45.94 -33.72 4.61
CA LYS A 460 -47.02 -33.79 5.59
C LYS A 460 -48.40 -33.94 4.94
N GLU A 461 -48.71 -33.15 3.92
CA GLU A 461 -49.96 -33.18 3.16
C GLU A 461 -50.19 -34.52 2.46
N ARG A 462 -49.15 -35.33 2.28
CA ARG A 462 -49.21 -36.64 1.62
C ARG A 462 -49.06 -37.81 2.59
N ASP A 463 -49.13 -37.52 3.89
CA ASP A 463 -48.92 -38.51 4.96
C ASP A 463 -47.59 -39.28 4.83
N LEU A 464 -46.53 -38.61 4.32
CA LEU A 464 -45.24 -39.23 4.08
C LEU A 464 -44.21 -38.98 5.25
N LEU A 465 -44.62 -38.39 6.37
CA LEU A 465 -43.78 -38.13 7.56
C LEU A 465 -44.11 -39.12 8.68
N CYS A 466 -44.17 -40.41 8.39
CA CYS A 466 -44.62 -41.44 9.30
C CYS A 466 -43.59 -41.85 10.38
N ASP A 467 -42.30 -41.63 10.12
CA ASP A 467 -41.22 -42.02 11.03
C ASP A 467 -40.00 -41.08 10.90
N LYS A 468 -38.97 -41.32 11.70
CA LYS A 468 -37.74 -40.52 11.73
C LYS A 468 -36.96 -40.55 10.40
N GLU A 469 -36.98 -41.68 9.68
CA GLU A 469 -36.33 -41.81 8.37
C GLU A 469 -37.07 -41.00 7.31
N ALA A 470 -38.40 -40.93 7.41
CA ALA A 470 -39.21 -40.05 6.59
C ALA A 470 -38.89 -38.56 6.80
N HIS A 471 -38.68 -38.13 8.03
CA HIS A 471 -38.26 -36.77 8.39
C HIS A 471 -36.89 -36.40 7.78
N LYS A 472 -35.94 -37.33 7.65
CA LYS A 472 -34.66 -37.09 6.99
C LYS A 472 -34.81 -36.75 5.50
N GLN A 473 -35.93 -37.12 4.87
CA GLN A 473 -36.18 -36.78 3.47
C GLN A 473 -36.29 -35.29 3.23
N VAL A 474 -36.70 -34.50 4.23
CA VAL A 474 -36.74 -33.02 4.17
C VAL A 474 -35.38 -32.44 3.82
N PHE A 475 -34.30 -33.11 4.21
CA PHE A 475 -32.91 -32.61 4.11
C PHE A 475 -32.12 -33.26 2.95
N THR A 476 -32.75 -34.07 2.12
CA THR A 476 -32.07 -34.68 0.97
C THR A 476 -31.65 -33.62 -0.06
N SER A 477 -30.70 -33.95 -0.94
CA SER A 477 -30.30 -33.03 -2.00
C SER A 477 -31.48 -32.70 -2.91
N ALA A 478 -31.50 -31.49 -3.51
CA ALA A 478 -32.59 -31.06 -4.41
C ALA A 478 -32.85 -32.08 -5.51
N LYS A 479 -31.76 -32.58 -6.14
CA LYS A 479 -31.80 -33.58 -7.21
C LYS A 479 -32.44 -34.89 -6.77
N ARG A 480 -32.12 -35.35 -5.54
CA ARG A 480 -32.67 -36.59 -4.99
C ARG A 480 -34.14 -36.44 -4.60
N PHE A 481 -34.54 -35.30 -4.04
CA PHE A 481 -35.90 -34.98 -3.69
C PHE A 481 -36.79 -34.91 -4.94
N GLU A 482 -36.37 -34.17 -5.95
CA GLU A 482 -37.07 -34.03 -7.22
C GLU A 482 -37.20 -35.36 -7.95
N SER A 483 -36.16 -36.19 -8.01
CA SER A 483 -36.19 -37.51 -8.61
C SER A 483 -37.20 -38.41 -7.93
N LYS A 484 -37.28 -38.37 -6.58
CA LYS A 484 -38.15 -39.24 -5.80
C LYS A 484 -39.62 -38.81 -5.83
N TYR A 485 -39.85 -37.49 -5.69
CA TYR A 485 -41.22 -36.96 -5.51
C TYR A 485 -41.76 -36.25 -6.73
N LYS A 486 -40.98 -36.14 -7.82
CA LYS A 486 -41.37 -35.53 -9.11
C LYS A 486 -41.87 -34.08 -8.97
N VAL A 487 -41.27 -33.31 -8.02
CA VAL A 487 -41.62 -31.93 -7.77
C VAL A 487 -40.33 -31.08 -7.74
N THR A 488 -40.32 -29.96 -8.45
CA THR A 488 -39.17 -29.06 -8.51
C THR A 488 -39.09 -28.18 -7.26
N LYS A 489 -37.88 -27.62 -7.02
CA LYS A 489 -37.66 -26.65 -5.93
C LYS A 489 -38.55 -25.41 -6.08
N GLU A 490 -38.73 -24.93 -7.33
CA GLU A 490 -39.57 -23.75 -7.63
C GLU A 490 -41.04 -24.00 -7.30
N GLN A 491 -41.55 -25.15 -7.67
CA GLN A 491 -42.93 -25.56 -7.34
C GLN A 491 -43.13 -25.62 -5.83
N LEU A 492 -42.24 -26.31 -5.11
CA LEU A 492 -42.32 -26.40 -3.65
C LEU A 492 -42.35 -25.02 -2.96
N LEU A 493 -41.47 -24.09 -3.35
CA LEU A 493 -41.40 -22.77 -2.77
C LEU A 493 -42.60 -21.87 -3.15
N LYS A 494 -43.25 -22.15 -4.30
CA LYS A 494 -44.45 -21.46 -4.73
C LYS A 494 -45.68 -21.93 -3.96
N ASP A 495 -45.80 -23.26 -3.78
CA ASP A 495 -46.97 -23.89 -3.17
C ASP A 495 -47.00 -23.79 -1.64
N HIS A 496 -45.80 -23.73 -1.01
CA HIS A 496 -45.64 -23.68 0.45
C HIS A 496 -44.73 -22.49 0.84
N LYS A 497 -45.33 -21.32 0.98
CA LYS A 497 -44.57 -20.08 1.26
C LYS A 497 -44.19 -19.97 2.72
N TYR A 498 -42.90 -19.88 2.95
CA TYR A 498 -42.32 -19.68 4.30
C TYR A 498 -42.76 -18.35 4.94
N SER A 499 -43.10 -17.33 4.15
CA SER A 499 -43.65 -16.08 4.64
C SER A 499 -44.97 -16.27 5.39
N GLU A 500 -45.85 -17.16 4.89
CA GLU A 500 -47.14 -17.48 5.53
C GLU A 500 -46.94 -18.13 6.91
N TYR A 501 -45.89 -18.97 7.07
CA TYR A 501 -45.52 -19.50 8.38
C TYR A 501 -45.08 -18.40 9.33
N LYS A 502 -44.27 -17.44 8.89
CA LYS A 502 -43.82 -16.30 9.69
C LYS A 502 -44.98 -15.40 10.11
N ASP A 503 -45.87 -15.10 9.19
CA ASP A 503 -47.05 -14.27 9.44
C ASP A 503 -48.01 -14.90 10.44
N ASN A 504 -48.28 -16.19 10.31
CA ASN A 504 -49.11 -16.96 11.25
C ASN A 504 -48.50 -17.02 12.64
N LYS A 505 -47.16 -17.17 12.72
CA LYS A 505 -46.46 -17.17 13.99
C LYS A 505 -46.45 -15.79 14.66
N SER A 506 -46.33 -14.71 13.88
CA SER A 506 -46.34 -13.33 14.39
C SER A 506 -47.74 -12.93 14.88
N SER A 507 -48.80 -13.48 14.28
CA SER A 507 -50.20 -13.22 14.65
C SER A 507 -50.73 -14.08 15.81
N GLY A 508 -49.86 -14.98 16.37
CA GLY A 508 -50.27 -15.87 17.49
C GLY A 508 -51.28 -16.94 17.10
N GLN A 509 -51.56 -17.15 15.84
CA GLN A 509 -52.36 -18.28 15.37
C GLN A 509 -51.46 -19.54 15.32
N LYS A 510 -51.75 -20.50 16.20
CA LYS A 510 -51.11 -21.83 16.22
C LYS A 510 -51.71 -22.77 15.21
#